data_983b1b4b9b698692dc1b1ad28017e226
#
_entry.id   983b1b4b9b698692dc1b1ad28017e226
#
_cell.length_a   1.000
_cell.length_b   1.000
_cell.length_c   1.000
_cell.angle_alpha   90.00
_cell.angle_beta   90.00
_cell.angle_gamma   90.00
#
_symmetry.space_group_name_H-M   'P 1'
#
loop_
_entity.id
_entity.type
_entity.pdbx_description
1 polymer ?
#
loop_
_entity_poly.entity_id
_entity_poly.type
_entity_poly.pdbx_seq_one_letter_code
_entity_poly.pdbx_strand_id
1 'polypeptide(L)'
;RLAPSGETGLDVAVRDEELAGLVRTSFNLSGGETFLVSLALALALARISSKKLRVDTLFLDEGFGSLDAETLEKALGALENLQARSKKLIGLISHVRAVRERIDVHIVVRPKGGAGESEIAGPGVRRL
;
A
#
# COMPACT_ATOMS: atom_id res chain seq x y z
N ARG A 1 -4.01 -7.42 -16.24
CA ARG A 1 -3.84 -8.86 -16.45
C ARG A 1 -2.35 -9.17 -16.55
N LEU A 2 -1.84 -10.05 -15.71
CA LEU A 2 -0.45 -10.49 -15.75
C LEU A 2 -0.26 -11.40 -16.97
N ALA A 3 0.75 -11.11 -17.78
CA ALA A 3 1.16 -11.96 -18.89
C ALA A 3 2.65 -12.31 -18.70
N PRO A 4 3.06 -13.55 -18.92
CA PRO A 4 4.48 -13.87 -19.00
C PRO A 4 5.06 -13.18 -20.24
N SER A 5 6.11 -12.41 -20.08
CA SER A 5 6.82 -11.81 -21.20
C SER A 5 8.24 -12.39 -21.29
N GLY A 6 8.56 -12.96 -22.43
CA GLY A 6 9.91 -13.14 -22.94
C GLY A 6 10.88 -14.03 -22.16
N GLU A 7 12.07 -14.08 -22.60
CA GLU A 7 13.14 -15.05 -22.38
C GLU A 7 13.69 -15.19 -20.94
N THR A 8 13.24 -14.40 -19.97
CA THR A 8 13.88 -14.33 -18.62
C THR A 8 12.98 -14.64 -17.44
N GLY A 9 11.83 -15.28 -17.62
CA GLY A 9 11.00 -15.69 -16.50
C GLY A 9 9.77 -14.80 -16.28
N LEU A 10 9.33 -14.65 -15.05
CA LEU A 10 8.07 -13.99 -14.67
C LEU A 10 8.18 -12.46 -14.70
N ASP A 11 8.00 -11.86 -15.87
CA ASP A 11 7.83 -10.42 -15.97
C ASP A 11 6.35 -10.03 -15.79
N VAL A 12 6.14 -8.95 -15.04
CA VAL A 12 4.83 -8.36 -14.84
C VAL A 12 4.56 -7.35 -15.94
N ALA A 13 3.54 -7.60 -16.74
CA ALA A 13 3.02 -6.64 -17.71
C ALA A 13 1.67 -6.09 -17.24
N VAL A 14 1.47 -4.80 -17.43
CA VAL A 14 0.23 -4.10 -17.10
C VAL A 14 -0.48 -3.73 -18.40
N ARG A 15 -1.74 -4.11 -18.51
CA ARG A 15 -2.60 -3.64 -19.59
C ARG A 15 -3.30 -2.37 -19.13
N ASP A 16 -3.08 -1.30 -19.86
CA ASP A 16 -3.70 -0.01 -19.62
C ASP A 16 -4.99 0.09 -20.42
N GLU A 17 -6.12 0.00 -19.76
CA GLU A 17 -7.44 0.03 -20.43
C GLU A 17 -7.82 1.46 -20.86
N GLU A 18 -7.26 2.50 -20.24
CA GLU A 18 -7.46 3.90 -20.62
C GLU A 18 -6.70 4.24 -21.93
N LEU A 19 -5.61 3.51 -22.19
CA LEU A 19 -4.84 3.61 -23.43
C LEU A 19 -5.16 2.46 -24.42
N ALA A 20 -6.44 2.18 -24.63
CA ALA A 20 -6.93 1.18 -25.59
C ALA A 20 -6.31 -0.22 -25.43
N GLY A 21 -5.99 -0.61 -24.19
CA GLY A 21 -5.44 -1.92 -23.89
C GLY A 21 -3.95 -2.06 -24.18
N LEU A 22 -3.21 -0.95 -24.25
CA LEU A 22 -1.75 -0.95 -24.42
C LEU A 22 -1.09 -1.77 -23.32
N VAL A 23 -0.21 -2.70 -23.70
CA VAL A 23 0.55 -3.50 -22.75
C VAL A 23 1.89 -2.82 -22.49
N ARG A 24 2.14 -2.52 -21.21
CA ARG A 24 3.36 -1.86 -20.70
C ARG A 24 4.10 -2.81 -19.78
N THR A 25 5.42 -2.85 -19.88
CA THR A 25 6.26 -3.60 -18.94
C THR A 25 6.43 -2.83 -17.63
N SER A 26 6.83 -3.51 -16.57
CA SER A 26 7.09 -2.89 -15.26
C SER A 26 8.12 -1.75 -15.32
N PHE A 27 9.05 -1.79 -16.26
CA PHE A 27 10.08 -0.76 -16.45
C PHE A 27 9.54 0.57 -17.01
N ASN A 28 8.36 0.54 -17.64
CA ASN A 28 7.73 1.71 -18.27
C ASN A 28 6.62 2.32 -17.40
N LEU A 29 6.55 1.94 -16.14
CA LEU A 29 5.58 2.48 -15.18
C LEU A 29 6.20 3.65 -14.42
N SER A 30 5.37 4.66 -14.12
CA SER A 30 5.73 5.71 -13.17
C SER A 30 5.89 5.14 -11.76
N GLY A 31 6.51 5.89 -10.84
CA GLY A 31 6.65 5.45 -9.45
C GLY A 31 5.29 5.15 -8.78
N GLY A 32 4.30 5.98 -9.05
CA GLY A 32 2.93 5.78 -8.55
C GLY A 32 2.26 4.54 -9.14
N GLU A 33 2.35 4.34 -10.45
CA GLU A 33 1.83 3.14 -11.11
C GLU A 33 2.51 1.86 -10.60
N THR A 34 3.83 1.90 -10.40
CA THR A 34 4.61 0.79 -9.83
C THR A 34 4.12 0.46 -8.41
N PHE A 35 3.87 1.47 -7.58
CA PHE A 35 3.32 1.28 -6.24
C PHE A 35 1.94 0.61 -6.30
N LEU A 36 1.03 1.08 -7.15
CA LEU A 36 -0.31 0.51 -7.29
C LEU A 36 -0.28 -0.95 -7.74
N VAL A 37 0.58 -1.28 -8.71
CA VAL A 37 0.75 -2.66 -9.20
C VAL A 37 1.32 -3.55 -8.10
N SER A 38 2.33 -3.08 -7.37
CA SER A 38 2.93 -3.80 -6.25
C SER A 38 1.92 -4.04 -5.12
N LEU A 39 1.13 -3.01 -4.79
CA LEU A 39 0.05 -3.12 -3.81
C LEU A 39 -1.00 -4.14 -4.24
N ALA A 40 -1.48 -4.06 -5.49
CA ALA A 40 -2.46 -5.00 -6.03
C ALA A 40 -1.95 -6.44 -6.00
N LEU A 41 -0.67 -6.66 -6.33
CA LEU A 41 -0.03 -7.97 -6.28
C LEU A 41 0.08 -8.48 -4.84
N ALA A 42 0.53 -7.64 -3.90
CA ALA A 42 0.61 -7.98 -2.48
C ALA A 42 -0.75 -8.38 -1.90
N LEU A 43 -1.80 -7.62 -2.24
CA LEU A 43 -3.18 -7.91 -1.82
C LEU A 43 -3.70 -9.22 -2.43
N ALA A 44 -3.38 -9.50 -3.70
CA ALA A 44 -3.75 -10.75 -4.35
C ALA A 44 -3.07 -11.96 -3.69
N LEU A 45 -1.78 -11.85 -3.40
CA LEU A 45 -1.01 -12.88 -2.70
C LEU A 45 -1.54 -13.12 -1.28
N ALA A 46 -1.82 -12.06 -0.53
CA ALA A 46 -2.42 -12.15 0.80
C ALA A 46 -3.79 -12.85 0.76
N ARG A 47 -4.57 -12.65 -0.30
CA ARG A 47 -5.85 -13.32 -0.50
C ARG A 47 -5.72 -14.81 -0.83
N ILE A 48 -4.74 -15.18 -1.66
CA ILE A 48 -4.47 -16.58 -2.02
C ILE A 48 -3.95 -17.35 -0.80
N SER A 49 -3.01 -16.75 -0.06
CA SER A 49 -2.41 -17.34 1.14
C SER A 49 -3.43 -17.54 2.27
N SER A 50 -4.47 -16.72 2.34
CA SER A 50 -5.50 -16.80 3.38
C SER A 50 -6.38 -18.06 3.33
N LYS A 51 -6.28 -18.87 2.28
CA LYS A 51 -6.92 -20.20 2.22
C LYS A 51 -6.23 -21.24 3.11
N LYS A 52 -4.93 -21.04 3.41
CA LYS A 52 -4.12 -21.95 4.25
C LYS A 52 -3.64 -21.28 5.56
N LEU A 53 -3.43 -19.97 5.54
CA LEU A 53 -2.93 -19.17 6.66
C LEU A 53 -3.90 -17.98 6.84
N ARG A 54 -4.45 -17.79 8.02
CA ARG A 54 -5.24 -16.61 8.36
C ARG A 54 -4.28 -15.42 8.54
N VAL A 55 -4.19 -14.58 7.54
CA VAL A 55 -3.53 -13.28 7.64
C VAL A 55 -4.59 -12.25 7.97
N ASP A 56 -4.69 -11.88 9.24
CA ASP A 56 -5.73 -10.95 9.72
C ASP A 56 -5.24 -9.50 9.77
N THR A 57 -3.94 -9.26 9.61
CA THR A 57 -3.32 -7.92 9.63
C THR A 57 -2.41 -7.73 8.44
N LEU A 58 -2.48 -6.55 7.84
CA LEU A 58 -1.60 -6.10 6.75
C LEU A 58 -0.97 -4.77 7.15
N PHE A 59 0.35 -4.67 7.07
CA PHE A 59 1.07 -3.41 7.21
C PHE A 59 1.64 -3.00 5.87
N LEU A 60 1.41 -1.74 5.50
CA LEU A 60 1.99 -1.09 4.33
C LEU A 60 2.94 -0.01 4.83
N ASP A 61 4.21 -0.17 4.49
CA ASP A 61 5.27 0.73 4.92
C ASP A 61 5.69 1.62 3.75
N GLU A 62 5.38 2.92 3.87
CA GLU A 62 5.67 3.96 2.88
C GLU A 62 5.07 3.71 1.46
N GLY A 63 5.54 4.43 0.45
CA GLY A 63 5.12 4.32 -0.95
C GLY A 63 4.06 5.32 -1.39
N PHE A 64 3.29 5.88 -0.46
CA PHE A 64 2.22 6.84 -0.79
C PHE A 64 2.75 8.22 -1.22
N GLY A 65 4.00 8.55 -0.87
CA GLY A 65 4.62 9.82 -1.22
C GLY A 65 4.94 10.00 -2.70
N SER A 66 4.98 8.92 -3.47
CA SER A 66 5.21 8.94 -4.91
C SER A 66 3.93 9.12 -5.74
N LEU A 67 2.75 9.13 -5.08
CA LEU A 67 1.45 9.24 -5.73
C LEU A 67 1.04 10.71 -5.89
N ASP A 68 0.43 11.03 -7.04
CA ASP A 68 -0.37 12.24 -7.16
C ASP A 68 -1.67 12.12 -6.36
N ALA A 69 -2.37 13.23 -6.17
CA ALA A 69 -3.55 13.28 -5.31
C ALA A 69 -4.68 12.34 -5.79
N GLU A 70 -4.91 12.23 -7.10
CA GLU A 70 -5.96 11.38 -7.65
C GLU A 70 -5.64 9.90 -7.45
N THR A 71 -4.40 9.52 -7.72
CA THR A 71 -3.91 8.15 -7.55
C THR A 71 -3.91 7.74 -6.08
N LEU A 72 -3.56 8.66 -5.18
CA LEU A 72 -3.61 8.45 -3.73
C LEU A 72 -5.04 8.16 -3.25
N GLU A 73 -6.02 8.95 -3.70
CA GLU A 73 -7.43 8.73 -3.37
C GLU A 73 -7.92 7.36 -3.85
N LYS A 74 -7.56 6.96 -5.07
CA LYS A 74 -7.88 5.63 -5.62
C LYS A 74 -7.26 4.51 -4.77
N ALA A 75 -6.01 4.66 -4.35
CA ALA A 75 -5.30 3.68 -3.53
C ALA A 75 -5.95 3.53 -2.14
N LEU A 76 -6.24 4.65 -1.46
CA LEU A 76 -6.88 4.64 -0.15
C LEU A 76 -8.29 4.06 -0.22
N GLY A 77 -9.08 4.43 -1.23
CA GLY A 77 -10.41 3.85 -1.46
C GLY A 77 -10.38 2.34 -1.71
N ALA A 78 -9.36 1.84 -2.41
CA ALA A 78 -9.17 0.40 -2.61
C ALA A 78 -8.86 -0.32 -1.29
N LEU A 79 -8.03 0.28 -0.41
CA LEU A 79 -7.71 -0.27 0.92
C LEU A 79 -8.93 -0.27 1.85
N GLU A 80 -9.72 0.80 1.87
CA GLU A 80 -10.98 0.90 2.61
C GLU A 80 -11.96 -0.21 2.19
N ASN A 81 -12.14 -0.39 0.87
CA ASN A 81 -12.97 -1.45 0.32
C ASN A 81 -12.49 -2.85 0.71
N LEU A 82 -11.16 -3.05 0.71
CA LEU A 82 -10.58 -4.31 1.15
C LEU A 82 -10.86 -4.55 2.64
N GLN A 83 -10.65 -3.54 3.49
CA GLN A 83 -10.91 -3.63 4.92
C GLN A 83 -12.38 -3.96 5.20
N ALA A 84 -13.30 -3.25 4.57
CA ALA A 84 -14.73 -3.47 4.73
C ALA A 84 -15.17 -4.89 4.37
N ARG A 85 -14.59 -5.46 3.29
CA ARG A 85 -14.94 -6.81 2.81
C ARG A 85 -14.26 -7.93 3.57
N SER A 86 -13.02 -7.72 4.01
CA SER A 86 -12.20 -8.79 4.60
C SER A 86 -12.17 -8.79 6.12
N LYS A 87 -12.65 -7.72 6.76
CA LYS A 87 -12.54 -7.48 8.22
C LYS A 87 -11.10 -7.54 8.74
N LYS A 88 -10.12 -7.29 7.86
CA LYS A 88 -8.70 -7.30 8.21
C LYS A 88 -8.31 -5.97 8.83
N LEU A 89 -7.35 -5.99 9.73
CA LEU A 89 -6.70 -4.78 10.22
C LEU A 89 -5.66 -4.34 9.18
N ILE A 90 -5.75 -3.09 8.73
CA ILE A 90 -4.76 -2.50 7.83
C ILE A 90 -4.06 -1.37 8.57
N GLY A 91 -2.75 -1.48 8.71
CA GLY A 91 -1.89 -0.45 9.24
C GLY A 91 -1.11 0.21 8.10
N LEU A 92 -1.08 1.55 8.10
CA LEU A 92 -0.31 2.33 7.14
C LEU A 92 0.78 3.09 7.87
N ILE A 93 2.01 2.99 7.40
CA ILE A 93 3.13 3.80 7.85
C ILE A 93 3.38 4.83 6.76
N SER A 94 3.21 6.11 7.07
CA SER A 94 3.35 7.17 6.09
C SER A 94 3.60 8.53 6.74
N HIS A 95 4.38 9.37 6.08
CA HIS A 95 4.56 10.77 6.42
C HIS A 95 3.65 11.71 5.60
N VAL A 96 2.87 11.15 4.67
CA VAL A 96 1.99 11.93 3.77
C VAL A 96 0.80 12.49 4.54
N ARG A 97 0.64 13.81 4.50
CA ARG A 97 -0.41 14.53 5.22
C ARG A 97 -1.81 14.06 4.84
N ALA A 98 -2.07 13.87 3.55
CA ALA A 98 -3.38 13.41 3.05
C ALA A 98 -3.76 12.02 3.57
N VAL A 99 -2.79 11.11 3.71
CA VAL A 99 -3.02 9.79 4.35
C VAL A 99 -3.45 9.97 5.81
N ARG A 100 -2.78 10.88 6.55
CA ARG A 100 -3.13 11.17 7.93
C ARG A 100 -4.51 11.80 8.08
N GLU A 101 -4.91 12.69 7.18
CA GLU A 101 -6.21 13.35 7.22
C GLU A 101 -7.37 12.40 6.90
N ARG A 102 -7.09 11.31 6.18
CA ARG A 102 -8.10 10.31 5.79
C ARG A 102 -8.36 9.23 6.85
N ILE A 103 -7.42 8.96 7.71
CA ILE A 103 -7.48 7.87 8.69
C ILE A 103 -7.73 8.44 10.08
N ASP A 104 -8.76 7.93 10.78
CA ASP A 104 -9.17 8.46 12.09
C ASP A 104 -8.26 8.04 13.25
N VAL A 105 -7.62 6.87 13.15
CA VAL A 105 -6.83 6.29 14.24
C VAL A 105 -5.34 6.37 13.92
N HIS A 106 -4.59 7.10 14.74
CA HIS A 106 -3.17 7.33 14.50
C HIS A 106 -2.31 6.89 15.69
N ILE A 107 -1.16 6.31 15.36
CA ILE A 107 -0.01 6.21 16.27
C ILE A 107 1.04 7.19 15.74
N VAL A 108 1.36 8.20 16.52
CA VAL A 108 2.29 9.26 16.11
C VAL A 108 3.64 9.01 16.75
N VAL A 109 4.68 8.98 15.93
CA VAL A 109 6.07 8.92 16.37
C VAL A 109 6.68 10.30 16.22
N ARG A 110 7.22 10.87 17.31
CA ARG A 110 7.85 12.20 17.32
C ARG A 110 9.28 12.07 17.84
N PRO A 111 10.26 12.76 17.23
CA PRO A 111 11.59 12.84 17.82
C PRO A 111 11.50 13.61 19.14
N LYS A 112 12.14 13.07 20.18
CA LYS A 112 12.28 13.70 21.48
C LYS A 112 13.68 14.32 21.55
N GLY A 113 13.74 15.64 21.62
CA GLY A 113 14.93 16.43 21.44
C GLY A 113 16.25 15.82 21.93
N GLY A 114 17.20 15.65 21.06
CA GLY A 114 18.63 15.68 21.33
C GLY A 114 19.41 14.37 21.30
N ALA A 115 18.85 13.17 21.45
CA ALA A 115 19.69 11.98 21.61
C ALA A 115 19.21 10.71 20.84
N GLY A 116 18.54 10.89 19.72
CA GLY A 116 18.03 9.76 18.96
C GLY A 116 16.85 9.03 19.63
N GLU A 117 16.25 9.64 20.64
CA GLU A 117 15.04 9.13 21.29
C GLU A 117 13.79 9.58 20.53
N SER A 118 12.77 8.73 20.53
CA SER A 118 11.45 9.05 19.95
C SER A 118 10.35 8.81 20.98
N GLU A 119 9.33 9.65 20.93
CA GLU A 119 8.10 9.50 21.71
C GLU A 119 7.01 8.93 20.79
N ILE A 120 6.25 7.97 21.32
CA ILE A 120 5.10 7.39 20.65
C ILE A 120 3.85 7.85 21.39
N ALA A 121 2.86 8.33 20.62
CA ALA A 121 1.55 8.75 21.14
C ALA A 121 0.43 8.18 20.28
N GLY A 122 -0.63 7.72 20.92
CA GLY A 122 -1.81 7.19 20.22
C GLY A 122 -2.63 6.23 21.06
N PRO A 123 -3.73 5.70 20.52
CA PRO A 123 -4.57 4.73 21.22
C PRO A 123 -3.78 3.47 21.57
N GLY A 124 -3.93 2.99 22.81
CA GLY A 124 -3.26 1.79 23.30
C GLY A 124 -1.79 1.97 23.70
N VAL A 125 -1.19 3.13 23.48
CA VAL A 125 0.16 3.45 23.93
C VAL A 125 0.13 3.73 25.43
N ARG A 126 0.88 2.94 26.22
CA ARG A 126 1.08 3.17 27.65
C ARG A 126 2.49 3.68 27.87
N ARG A 127 2.65 4.71 28.72
CA ARG A 127 3.98 5.09 29.23
C ARG A 127 4.40 4.01 30.21
N LEU A 128 5.59 3.46 30.01
CA LEU A 128 6.26 2.59 30.97
C LEU A 128 6.91 3.45 32.06
#